data_4dc6a2539f8870d1213a8b70e549550c
#
_entry.id   4dc6a2539f8870d1213a8b70e549550c
#
_cell.length_a   1.000
_cell.length_b   1.000
_cell.length_c   1.000
_cell.angle_alpha   90.00
_cell.angle_beta   90.00
_cell.angle_gamma   90.00
#
_symmetry.space_group_name_H-M   'P 1'
#
loop_
_entity.id
_entity.type
_entity.pdbx_description
1 polymer ?
#
loop_
_entity_poly.entity_id
_entity_poly.type
_entity_poly.pdbx_seq_one_letter_code
_entity_poly.pdbx_strand_id
1 'polypeptide(L)'
;MKKKFFYIAMVALALTGCSDSLSTIDSSEGKADITIPSDAEAGELLIKFAPEMSSILDQAQMSKTRSGKATRSGIPSTDEVLDILGSYSFERVFPVDANTEARTREAGLHLWYTVKFDKSTDLKAAAERLKQLGEVTKVQTNGRIKRAYNTDSKRIYLSDKALQQKATRAAASGEPNDPGFAYQWHYRNLGAGNYGFENLNDNQAGAEAGCDVNAVEAWKTCVGDPSIIVAVLDEGVMYTHPDLAPNMWCNPGETTQGEKADGDGNGYEGDLHGYNFVEESGNITWSDANDSGHGTHVAGTIAAANNNGIGVSGVAGGDGTPNSGVKIMSCQIFSGQNSVTLAGEARAIKYAADNGAVILQCSWGYNSSESSELSGYTPGPATEKEWAETYPLEKEALDYFINNAGSPNGVIDGGIAVFAAGNEYAGNPAFPGAYSKCVSVASLAADYTPACYTDFGSLVTLSAPGGDL
;
A
#
# COMPACT_ATOMS: atom_id res chain seq x y z
N MET A 1 12.84 25.03 58.83
CA MET A 1 14.18 25.61 59.05
C MET A 1 15.18 25.07 58.06
N LYS A 2 15.81 26.01 57.27
CA LYS A 2 17.18 25.94 56.71
C LYS A 2 17.43 24.80 55.66
N LYS A 3 18.09 24.99 54.50
CA LYS A 3 18.74 26.12 53.81
C LYS A 3 18.87 25.76 52.31
N LYS A 4 18.71 26.75 51.46
CA LYS A 4 19.08 26.71 50.02
C LYS A 4 20.62 26.71 49.89
N PHE A 5 21.15 26.05 48.84
CA PHE A 5 22.46 26.41 48.27
C PHE A 5 22.32 26.51 46.76
N PHE A 6 22.60 27.73 46.30
CA PHE A 6 22.86 28.10 44.88
C PHE A 6 24.35 27.84 44.60
N TYR A 7 24.66 27.32 43.44
CA TYR A 7 25.97 27.47 42.85
C TYR A 7 25.86 28.11 41.47
N ILE A 8 26.43 29.30 41.38
CA ILE A 8 26.68 30.09 40.17
C ILE A 8 28.11 29.70 39.72
N ALA A 9 28.26 29.26 38.46
CA ALA A 9 29.55 29.15 37.81
C ALA A 9 29.64 30.20 36.68
N MET A 10 30.64 31.08 36.83
CA MET A 10 31.01 32.14 35.91
C MET A 10 31.60 31.56 34.62
N VAL A 11 31.14 32.15 33.49
CA VAL A 11 31.76 32.03 32.17
C VAL A 11 32.83 33.12 32.02
N ALA A 12 34.07 32.73 31.75
CA ALA A 12 35.14 33.62 31.34
C ALA A 12 35.22 33.69 29.80
N LEU A 13 34.96 34.84 29.23
CA LEU A 13 35.27 35.18 27.84
C LEU A 13 36.79 35.41 27.69
N ALA A 14 37.41 34.68 26.74
CA ALA A 14 38.71 35.08 26.20
C ALA A 14 38.51 35.39 24.71
N LEU A 15 38.67 36.70 24.38
CA LEU A 15 38.82 37.19 23.02
C LEU A 15 40.27 37.07 22.60
N THR A 16 40.56 36.36 21.52
CA THR A 16 41.79 36.52 20.74
C THR A 16 41.50 36.49 19.25
N GLY A 17 41.97 37.43 18.63
CA GLY A 17 42.13 38.03 17.35
C GLY A 17 42.02 37.20 16.08
N CYS A 18 41.57 37.95 15.07
CA CYS A 18 41.47 37.60 13.66
C CYS A 18 42.76 37.04 13.05
N SER A 19 42.60 36.01 12.21
CA SER A 19 43.37 35.87 10.99
C SER A 19 42.44 35.28 9.91
N ASP A 20 42.26 35.99 8.81
CA ASP A 20 41.58 35.55 7.60
C ASP A 20 42.30 34.34 7.02
N SER A 21 41.60 33.23 6.95
CA SER A 21 41.84 32.18 5.96
C SER A 21 40.50 31.85 5.33
N LEU A 22 40.31 32.25 4.07
CA LEU A 22 39.30 31.69 3.22
C LEU A 22 39.49 30.15 3.21
N SER A 23 38.75 29.44 4.03
CA SER A 23 38.56 28.01 3.81
C SER A 23 37.52 27.86 2.69
N THR A 24 37.98 27.43 1.54
CA THR A 24 37.15 26.85 0.47
C THR A 24 36.17 25.88 1.13
N ILE A 25 34.89 26.21 1.01
CA ILE A 25 33.82 25.25 1.33
C ILE A 25 34.02 24.12 0.34
N ASP A 26 34.55 23.00 0.84
CA ASP A 26 34.63 21.75 0.10
C ASP A 26 33.20 21.22 -0.03
N SER A 27 32.57 21.51 -1.17
CA SER A 27 31.23 21.03 -1.53
C SER A 27 31.27 19.59 -2.06
N SER A 28 31.99 18.72 -1.39
CA SER A 28 31.96 17.26 -1.62
C SER A 28 31.36 16.55 -0.41
N GLU A 29 30.09 16.84 -0.08
CA GLU A 29 29.25 15.78 0.47
C GLU A 29 29.08 14.78 -0.67
N GLY A 30 29.78 13.66 -0.58
CA GLY A 30 29.77 12.60 -1.56
C GLY A 30 28.31 12.14 -1.77
N LYS A 31 27.77 12.42 -2.95
CA LYS A 31 26.46 11.87 -3.35
C LYS A 31 26.59 10.36 -3.19
N ALA A 32 25.79 9.77 -2.28
CA ALA A 32 25.81 8.33 -2.01
C ALA A 32 25.78 7.53 -3.32
N ASP A 33 26.54 6.45 -3.37
CA ASP A 33 26.63 5.59 -4.56
C ASP A 33 25.24 5.01 -4.85
N ILE A 34 24.83 4.98 -6.13
CA ILE A 34 23.52 4.44 -6.53
C ILE A 34 23.65 2.92 -6.54
N THR A 35 22.90 2.26 -5.67
CA THR A 35 22.71 0.81 -5.70
C THR A 35 21.54 0.49 -6.62
N ILE A 36 21.73 -0.42 -7.58
CA ILE A 36 20.68 -0.91 -8.45
C ILE A 36 20.15 -2.22 -7.87
N PRO A 37 18.91 -2.25 -7.36
CA PRO A 37 18.28 -3.50 -6.90
C PRO A 37 18.14 -4.50 -8.04
N SER A 38 18.16 -5.80 -7.71
CA SER A 38 18.09 -6.89 -8.71
C SER A 38 16.74 -6.97 -9.44
N ASP A 39 15.72 -6.34 -8.89
CA ASP A 39 14.36 -6.27 -9.43
C ASP A 39 14.05 -4.95 -10.16
N ALA A 40 15.07 -4.12 -10.36
CA ALA A 40 14.93 -2.88 -11.13
C ALA A 40 14.56 -3.17 -12.59
N GLU A 41 13.54 -2.49 -13.12
CA GLU A 41 13.17 -2.58 -14.53
C GLU A 41 14.27 -1.98 -15.41
N ALA A 42 14.78 -2.80 -16.34
CA ALA A 42 15.78 -2.35 -17.29
C ALA A 42 15.20 -1.27 -18.24
N GLY A 43 15.95 -0.19 -18.41
CA GLY A 43 15.54 0.90 -19.31
C GLY A 43 14.50 1.86 -18.70
N GLU A 44 14.27 1.82 -17.39
CA GLU A 44 13.36 2.74 -16.72
C GLU A 44 13.99 3.36 -15.47
N LEU A 45 13.85 4.66 -15.32
CA LEU A 45 14.21 5.41 -14.12
C LEU A 45 13.09 6.37 -13.72
N LEU A 46 12.99 6.63 -12.42
CA LEU A 46 12.12 7.64 -11.84
C LEU A 46 12.99 8.82 -11.41
N ILE A 47 12.61 10.01 -11.81
CA ILE A 47 13.32 11.23 -11.44
C ILE A 47 12.37 12.26 -10.85
N LYS A 48 12.85 12.98 -9.84
CA LYS A 48 12.15 14.13 -9.28
C LYS A 48 12.91 15.40 -9.57
N PHE A 49 12.21 16.37 -10.12
CA PHE A 49 12.78 17.71 -10.38
C PHE A 49 12.68 18.63 -9.19
N ALA A 50 13.49 19.66 -9.22
CA ALA A 50 13.40 20.79 -8.30
C ALA A 50 12.11 21.59 -8.57
N PRO A 51 11.50 22.21 -7.54
CA PRO A 51 10.23 22.93 -7.68
C PRO A 51 10.23 24.05 -8.72
N GLU A 52 11.38 24.71 -8.94
CA GLU A 52 11.57 25.77 -9.92
C GLU A 52 11.35 25.32 -11.36
N MET A 53 11.46 24.01 -11.63
CA MET A 53 11.28 23.45 -12.97
C MET A 53 9.80 23.25 -13.34
N SER A 54 8.88 23.39 -12.38
CA SER A 54 7.46 23.11 -12.56
C SER A 54 6.86 23.74 -13.82
N SER A 55 7.07 25.03 -14.04
CA SER A 55 6.46 25.75 -15.18
C SER A 55 7.02 25.30 -16.54
N ILE A 56 8.29 24.93 -16.61
CA ILE A 56 8.92 24.41 -17.85
C ILE A 56 8.38 23.02 -18.15
N LEU A 57 8.30 22.17 -17.13
CA LEU A 57 7.77 20.81 -17.25
C LEU A 57 6.29 20.80 -17.67
N ASP A 58 5.48 21.71 -17.13
CA ASP A 58 4.08 21.85 -17.53
C ASP A 58 3.96 22.25 -19.02
N GLN A 59 4.80 23.17 -19.50
CA GLN A 59 4.82 23.57 -20.92
C GLN A 59 5.24 22.42 -21.84
N ALA A 60 6.22 21.60 -21.41
CA ALA A 60 6.66 20.41 -22.15
C ALA A 60 5.53 19.38 -22.26
N GLN A 61 4.78 19.15 -21.17
CA GLN A 61 3.61 18.24 -21.19
C GLN A 61 2.49 18.73 -22.11
N MET A 62 2.23 20.04 -22.17
CA MET A 62 1.25 20.63 -23.09
C MET A 62 1.66 20.48 -24.55
N SER A 63 2.95 20.39 -24.84
CA SER A 63 3.52 20.28 -26.20
C SER A 63 3.55 18.83 -26.70
N LYS A 64 2.73 17.93 -26.14
CA LYS A 64 2.67 16.51 -26.51
C LYS A 64 2.62 16.33 -28.02
N THR A 65 3.45 15.42 -28.51
CA THR A 65 3.44 15.02 -29.91
C THR A 65 2.10 14.39 -30.31
N ARG A 66 1.84 14.25 -31.63
CA ARG A 66 0.64 13.56 -32.14
C ARG A 66 0.45 12.13 -31.62
N SER A 67 1.50 11.51 -31.06
CA SER A 67 1.45 10.19 -30.41
C SER A 67 0.94 10.26 -28.95
N GLY A 68 0.71 11.43 -28.40
CA GLY A 68 0.25 11.62 -27.03
C GLY A 68 1.34 11.47 -25.96
N LYS A 69 2.58 11.14 -26.32
CA LYS A 69 3.71 10.94 -25.40
C LYS A 69 4.70 12.09 -25.50
N ALA A 70 5.13 12.63 -24.36
CA ALA A 70 6.26 13.53 -24.30
C ALA A 70 7.57 12.72 -24.33
N THR A 71 8.58 13.22 -25.01
CA THR A 71 9.92 12.61 -25.06
C THR A 71 10.99 13.54 -24.50
N ARG A 72 10.62 14.77 -24.14
CA ARG A 72 11.53 15.80 -23.67
C ARG A 72 10.96 16.56 -22.49
N SER A 73 11.86 17.04 -21.62
CA SER A 73 11.56 17.82 -20.44
C SER A 73 11.34 19.31 -20.72
N GLY A 74 11.90 19.80 -21.83
CA GLY A 74 12.02 21.23 -22.12
C GLY A 74 13.16 21.93 -21.37
N ILE A 75 13.95 21.18 -20.59
CA ILE A 75 15.12 21.67 -19.86
C ILE A 75 16.36 21.21 -20.65
N PRO A 76 17.17 22.14 -21.22
CA PRO A 76 18.25 21.78 -22.17
C PRO A 76 19.26 20.76 -21.64
N SER A 77 19.71 20.92 -20.38
CA SER A 77 20.66 20.00 -19.73
C SER A 77 20.07 18.59 -19.54
N THR A 78 18.82 18.51 -19.13
CA THR A 78 18.09 17.22 -19.00
C THR A 78 17.88 16.61 -20.38
N ASP A 79 17.43 17.39 -21.37
CA ASP A 79 17.16 16.90 -22.70
C ASP A 79 18.43 16.38 -23.41
N GLU A 80 19.60 16.96 -23.16
CA GLU A 80 20.89 16.46 -23.63
C GLU A 80 21.17 15.05 -23.05
N VAL A 81 20.92 14.85 -21.74
CA VAL A 81 21.08 13.51 -21.13
C VAL A 81 20.06 12.52 -21.66
N LEU A 82 18.79 12.94 -21.85
CA LEU A 82 17.75 12.08 -22.43
C LEU A 82 18.12 11.64 -23.85
N ASP A 83 18.73 12.53 -24.66
CA ASP A 83 19.23 12.18 -26.00
C ASP A 83 20.39 11.18 -25.95
N ILE A 84 21.34 11.36 -25.04
CA ILE A 84 22.46 10.41 -24.85
C ILE A 84 21.94 9.02 -24.45
N LEU A 85 20.89 8.96 -23.62
CA LEU A 85 20.26 7.72 -23.20
C LEU A 85 19.37 7.09 -24.28
N GLY A 86 19.09 7.81 -25.37
CA GLY A 86 18.10 7.39 -26.37
C GLY A 86 16.69 7.30 -25.79
N SER A 87 16.32 8.23 -24.90
CA SER A 87 15.01 8.23 -24.27
C SER A 87 13.89 8.38 -25.28
N TYR A 88 12.90 7.48 -25.22
CA TYR A 88 11.72 7.48 -26.07
C TYR A 88 10.42 7.83 -25.34
N SER A 89 10.45 7.93 -23.99
CA SER A 89 9.31 8.36 -23.19
C SER A 89 9.79 9.16 -21.98
N PHE A 90 9.12 10.28 -21.75
CA PHE A 90 9.29 11.16 -20.61
C PHE A 90 7.90 11.57 -20.12
N GLU A 91 7.41 10.93 -19.07
CA GLU A 91 6.02 11.06 -18.65
C GLU A 91 5.93 11.35 -17.15
N ARG A 92 5.02 12.22 -16.78
CA ARG A 92 4.68 12.46 -15.38
C ARG A 92 4.16 11.17 -14.74
N VAL A 93 4.64 10.82 -13.53
CA VAL A 93 4.22 9.61 -12.82
C VAL A 93 2.73 9.66 -12.50
N PHE A 94 2.25 10.79 -12.00
CA PHE A 94 0.85 10.96 -11.60
C PHE A 94 0.08 11.71 -12.69
N PRO A 95 -1.06 11.18 -13.18
CA PRO A 95 -1.93 11.90 -14.08
C PRO A 95 -2.34 13.28 -13.54
N VAL A 96 -2.70 14.17 -14.43
CA VAL A 96 -3.28 15.46 -14.05
C VAL A 96 -4.77 15.25 -13.81
N ASP A 97 -5.20 15.46 -12.59
CA ASP A 97 -6.60 15.50 -12.19
C ASP A 97 -6.91 16.92 -11.69
N ALA A 98 -7.82 17.60 -12.37
CA ALA A 98 -8.16 19.00 -12.07
C ALA A 98 -8.68 19.20 -10.64
N ASN A 99 -9.33 18.18 -10.06
CA ASN A 99 -9.91 18.24 -8.71
C ASN A 99 -8.85 18.15 -7.61
N THR A 100 -7.73 17.47 -7.89
CA THR A 100 -6.69 17.17 -6.89
C THR A 100 -5.33 17.76 -7.22
N GLU A 101 -5.17 18.40 -8.38
CA GLU A 101 -3.88 18.95 -8.84
C GLU A 101 -3.27 19.94 -7.85
N ALA A 102 -4.07 20.77 -7.19
CA ALA A 102 -3.56 21.74 -6.22
C ALA A 102 -2.80 21.04 -5.07
N ARG A 103 -3.39 20.02 -4.44
CA ARG A 103 -2.76 19.25 -3.36
C ARG A 103 -1.63 18.35 -3.87
N THR A 104 -1.74 17.84 -5.11
CA THR A 104 -0.65 17.11 -5.79
C THR A 104 0.60 17.98 -5.93
N ARG A 105 0.40 19.27 -6.27
CA ARG A 105 1.48 20.26 -6.38
C ARG A 105 2.04 20.65 -5.03
N GLU A 106 1.20 20.86 -4.03
CA GLU A 106 1.62 21.16 -2.66
C GLU A 106 2.49 20.03 -2.09
N ALA A 107 2.13 18.77 -2.34
CA ALA A 107 2.92 17.59 -1.98
C ALA A 107 4.18 17.40 -2.85
N GLY A 108 4.36 18.15 -3.92
CA GLY A 108 5.50 18.03 -4.85
C GLY A 108 5.48 16.76 -5.72
N LEU A 109 4.36 16.03 -5.76
CA LEU A 109 4.22 14.80 -6.55
C LEU A 109 4.19 15.06 -8.05
N HIS A 110 3.76 16.25 -8.48
CA HIS A 110 3.76 16.68 -9.88
C HIS A 110 5.16 16.76 -10.50
N LEU A 111 6.21 16.73 -9.69
CA LEU A 111 7.61 16.80 -10.12
C LEU A 111 8.25 15.44 -10.40
N TRP A 112 7.53 14.35 -10.18
CA TRP A 112 7.99 13.00 -10.48
C TRP A 112 7.69 12.60 -11.92
N TYR A 113 8.73 12.08 -12.60
CA TYR A 113 8.67 11.64 -13.99
C TYR A 113 9.28 10.27 -14.16
N THR A 114 8.67 9.45 -15.04
CA THR A 114 9.24 8.21 -15.54
C THR A 114 10.00 8.51 -16.82
N VAL A 115 11.25 8.07 -16.88
CA VAL A 115 12.11 8.13 -18.07
C VAL A 115 12.28 6.72 -18.59
N LYS A 116 11.91 6.47 -19.86
CA LYS A 116 12.11 5.18 -20.53
C LYS A 116 13.11 5.31 -21.66
N PHE A 117 14.05 4.38 -21.71
CA PHE A 117 15.14 4.33 -22.69
C PHE A 117 15.47 2.88 -23.06
N ASP A 118 16.43 2.67 -23.95
CA ASP A 118 16.78 1.31 -24.41
C ASP A 118 17.21 0.41 -23.24
N LYS A 119 16.63 -0.78 -23.15
CA LYS A 119 16.89 -1.75 -22.07
C LYS A 119 18.33 -2.25 -22.01
N SER A 120 19.12 -2.08 -23.10
CA SER A 120 20.54 -2.43 -23.14
C SER A 120 21.44 -1.36 -22.51
N THR A 121 20.90 -0.18 -22.21
CA THR A 121 21.63 0.92 -21.55
C THR A 121 21.94 0.53 -20.09
N ASP A 122 23.18 0.78 -19.67
CA ASP A 122 23.58 0.57 -18.28
C ASP A 122 22.77 1.47 -17.34
N LEU A 123 21.93 0.85 -16.51
CA LEU A 123 20.99 1.54 -15.64
C LEU A 123 21.70 2.38 -14.56
N LYS A 124 22.85 1.88 -14.04
CA LYS A 124 23.65 2.62 -13.05
C LYS A 124 24.25 3.87 -13.68
N ALA A 125 24.87 3.73 -14.83
CA ALA A 125 25.46 4.84 -15.54
C ALA A 125 24.41 5.89 -15.96
N ALA A 126 23.21 5.46 -16.36
CA ALA A 126 22.09 6.34 -16.66
C ALA A 126 21.65 7.13 -15.44
N ALA A 127 21.45 6.44 -14.31
CA ALA A 127 21.05 7.05 -13.03
C ALA A 127 22.10 8.06 -12.54
N GLU A 128 23.38 7.72 -12.61
CA GLU A 128 24.47 8.62 -12.23
C GLU A 128 24.51 9.89 -13.08
N ARG A 129 24.28 9.79 -14.39
CA ARG A 129 24.20 10.98 -15.28
C ARG A 129 23.04 11.89 -14.90
N LEU A 130 21.85 11.34 -14.69
CA LEU A 130 20.67 12.12 -14.28
C LEU A 130 20.86 12.75 -12.89
N LYS A 131 21.51 12.06 -11.97
CA LYS A 131 21.79 12.56 -10.61
C LYS A 131 22.77 13.75 -10.61
N GLN A 132 23.62 13.88 -11.63
CA GLN A 132 24.54 15.01 -11.75
C GLN A 132 23.86 16.32 -12.15
N LEU A 133 22.64 16.26 -12.71
CA LEU A 133 21.89 17.43 -13.13
C LEU A 133 21.45 18.24 -11.91
N GLY A 134 21.69 19.55 -11.92
CA GLY A 134 21.35 20.43 -10.79
C GLY A 134 19.85 20.57 -10.54
N GLU A 135 19.06 20.43 -11.60
CA GLU A 135 17.60 20.47 -11.59
C GLU A 135 16.93 19.15 -11.15
N VAL A 136 17.69 18.05 -11.03
CA VAL A 136 17.18 16.75 -10.58
C VAL A 136 17.53 16.56 -9.10
N THR A 137 16.51 16.43 -8.28
CA THR A 137 16.66 16.30 -6.82
C THR A 137 16.73 14.85 -6.36
N LYS A 138 16.04 13.93 -7.07
CA LYS A 138 16.06 12.48 -6.77
C LYS A 138 16.10 11.68 -8.06
N VAL A 139 16.79 10.55 -7.99
CA VAL A 139 16.80 9.50 -9.03
C VAL A 139 16.58 8.17 -8.34
N GLN A 140 15.65 7.38 -8.83
CA GLN A 140 15.26 6.09 -8.29
C GLN A 140 15.06 5.09 -9.41
N THR A 141 15.37 3.82 -9.18
CA THR A 141 15.00 2.72 -10.08
C THR A 141 13.50 2.44 -10.00
N ASN A 142 12.93 1.98 -11.10
CA ASN A 142 11.52 1.57 -11.13
C ASN A 142 11.44 0.05 -11.01
N GLY A 143 11.58 -0.47 -9.79
CA GLY A 143 11.47 -1.90 -9.50
C GLY A 143 10.02 -2.37 -9.44
N ARG A 144 9.82 -3.69 -9.36
CA ARG A 144 8.50 -4.29 -9.17
C ARG A 144 8.27 -4.65 -7.71
N ILE A 145 7.08 -4.37 -7.23
CA ILE A 145 6.67 -4.80 -5.88
C ILE A 145 6.44 -6.31 -5.84
N LYS A 146 6.53 -6.90 -4.65
CA LYS A 146 6.37 -8.34 -4.41
C LYS A 146 5.19 -8.62 -3.49
N ARG A 147 4.52 -9.74 -3.74
CA ARG A 147 3.52 -10.25 -2.81
C ARG A 147 4.18 -10.70 -1.51
N ALA A 148 3.55 -10.42 -0.38
CA ALA A 148 3.96 -10.93 0.92
C ALA A 148 3.27 -12.27 1.27
N TYR A 149 2.65 -12.95 0.32
CA TYR A 149 1.94 -14.21 0.51
C TYR A 149 2.26 -15.22 -0.59
N ASN A 150 2.08 -16.52 -0.25
CA ASN A 150 2.32 -17.61 -1.18
C ASN A 150 1.07 -17.91 -2.02
N THR A 151 1.22 -17.84 -3.35
CA THR A 151 0.14 -18.16 -4.30
C THR A 151 -0.06 -19.69 -4.49
N ASP A 152 0.87 -20.53 -4.02
CA ASP A 152 0.79 -21.97 -4.12
C ASP A 152 -0.06 -22.63 -3.01
N SER A 153 -0.60 -21.84 -2.08
CA SER A 153 -1.45 -22.34 -1.01
C SER A 153 -2.70 -23.01 -1.59
N LYS A 154 -2.97 -24.22 -1.11
CA LYS A 154 -4.15 -25.00 -1.55
C LYS A 154 -5.42 -24.31 -1.08
N ARG A 155 -6.25 -23.89 -2.02
CA ARG A 155 -7.61 -23.42 -1.71
C ARG A 155 -8.45 -24.56 -1.18
N ILE A 156 -9.09 -24.36 -0.04
CA ILE A 156 -10.07 -25.31 0.51
C ILE A 156 -11.45 -24.78 0.16
N TYR A 157 -12.14 -25.50 -0.71
CA TYR A 157 -13.52 -25.18 -1.09
C TYR A 157 -14.49 -25.88 -0.14
N LEU A 158 -15.21 -25.10 0.65
CA LEU A 158 -16.36 -25.62 1.40
C LEU A 158 -17.57 -25.67 0.45
N SER A 159 -18.23 -26.82 0.34
CA SER A 159 -19.46 -26.91 -0.45
C SER A 159 -20.58 -26.13 0.23
N ASP A 160 -21.51 -25.57 -0.57
CA ASP A 160 -22.73 -24.92 -0.05
C ASP A 160 -23.47 -25.77 0.97
N LYS A 161 -23.48 -27.09 0.79
CA LYS A 161 -24.07 -28.05 1.72
C LYS A 161 -23.34 -28.08 3.06
N ALA A 162 -22.01 -28.00 3.06
CA ALA A 162 -21.21 -27.96 4.29
C ALA A 162 -21.42 -26.65 5.03
N LEU A 163 -21.50 -25.51 4.32
CA LEU A 163 -21.81 -24.20 4.87
C LEU A 163 -23.21 -24.16 5.47
N GLN A 164 -24.23 -24.64 4.73
CA GLN A 164 -25.63 -24.68 5.20
C GLN A 164 -25.86 -25.58 6.41
N GLN A 165 -25.16 -26.70 6.55
CA GLN A 165 -25.32 -27.61 7.69
C GLN A 165 -24.90 -26.99 9.04
N LYS A 166 -24.04 -25.97 9.03
CA LYS A 166 -23.58 -25.27 10.23
C LYS A 166 -24.37 -23.99 10.51
N ALA A 167 -24.95 -23.35 9.51
CA ALA A 167 -25.85 -22.20 9.71
C ALA A 167 -27.00 -22.50 10.68
N THR A 168 -27.47 -23.75 10.74
CA THR A 168 -28.49 -24.21 11.69
C THR A 168 -27.99 -24.27 13.15
N ARG A 169 -26.68 -24.14 13.40
CA ARG A 169 -26.08 -24.10 14.74
C ARG A 169 -25.84 -22.69 15.27
N ALA A 170 -25.78 -21.71 14.40
CA ALA A 170 -25.23 -20.38 14.69
C ALA A 170 -26.27 -19.35 15.19
N ALA A 171 -27.52 -19.65 15.31
CA ALA A 171 -28.52 -18.70 15.80
C ALA A 171 -28.53 -18.53 17.34
N ALA A 172 -27.37 -18.32 17.94
CA ALA A 172 -27.33 -17.72 19.27
C ALA A 172 -27.60 -16.21 19.11
N SER A 173 -28.38 -15.63 20.01
CA SER A 173 -28.83 -14.24 19.93
C SER A 173 -27.67 -13.26 19.72
N GLY A 174 -27.65 -12.54 18.62
CA GLY A 174 -26.68 -11.50 18.31
C GLY A 174 -25.53 -11.89 17.34
N GLU A 175 -25.49 -13.14 16.87
CA GLU A 175 -24.57 -13.56 15.83
C GLU A 175 -25.16 -13.34 14.42
N PRO A 176 -24.31 -13.05 13.41
CA PRO A 176 -24.74 -12.98 12.02
C PRO A 176 -25.37 -14.30 11.55
N ASN A 177 -26.31 -14.20 10.62
CA ASN A 177 -26.97 -15.38 10.03
C ASN A 177 -26.20 -15.98 8.84
N ASP A 178 -25.00 -15.49 8.57
CA ASP A 178 -24.17 -15.90 7.45
C ASP A 178 -23.63 -17.32 7.68
N PRO A 179 -23.79 -18.24 6.72
CA PRO A 179 -23.46 -19.66 6.93
C PRO A 179 -22.00 -19.90 7.31
N GLY A 180 -21.07 -19.10 6.77
CA GLY A 180 -19.64 -19.19 7.02
C GLY A 180 -19.18 -18.60 8.36
N PHE A 181 -20.02 -17.81 9.06
CA PHE A 181 -19.63 -17.17 10.32
C PHE A 181 -19.13 -18.17 11.36
N ALA A 182 -19.73 -19.34 11.43
CA ALA A 182 -19.30 -20.39 12.37
C ALA A 182 -17.83 -20.87 12.17
N TYR A 183 -17.22 -20.55 11.05
CA TYR A 183 -15.80 -20.87 10.74
C TYR A 183 -14.86 -19.68 10.98
N GLN A 184 -15.39 -18.50 11.23
CA GLN A 184 -14.64 -17.28 11.43
C GLN A 184 -14.25 -17.11 12.91
N TRP A 185 -13.38 -18.01 13.40
CA TRP A 185 -12.90 -18.01 14.78
C TRP A 185 -12.26 -16.68 15.18
N HIS A 186 -11.68 -15.98 14.24
CA HIS A 186 -11.06 -14.67 14.45
C HIS A 186 -12.07 -13.59 14.87
N TYR A 187 -13.36 -13.78 14.62
CA TYR A 187 -14.43 -12.90 15.12
C TYR A 187 -14.97 -13.34 16.48
N ARG A 188 -14.98 -14.64 16.73
CA ARG A 188 -15.41 -15.23 18.00
C ARG A 188 -14.80 -16.61 18.20
N ASN A 189 -13.78 -16.67 19.06
CA ASN A 189 -13.11 -17.91 19.42
C ASN A 189 -13.78 -18.58 20.64
N LEU A 190 -14.38 -19.73 20.45
CA LEU A 190 -15.05 -20.51 21.50
C LEU A 190 -14.15 -21.56 22.14
N GLY A 191 -12.88 -21.61 21.79
CA GLY A 191 -11.90 -22.59 22.25
C GLY A 191 -11.91 -23.91 21.49
N ALA A 192 -11.00 -24.81 21.87
CA ALA A 192 -10.79 -26.10 21.20
C ALA A 192 -12.07 -26.93 21.10
N GLY A 193 -12.23 -27.63 19.97
CA GLY A 193 -13.36 -28.54 19.70
C GLY A 193 -14.65 -27.88 19.25
N ASN A 194 -14.70 -26.54 19.17
CA ASN A 194 -15.93 -25.84 18.80
C ASN A 194 -16.07 -25.52 17.31
N TYR A 195 -14.99 -25.67 16.52
CA TYR A 195 -14.99 -25.28 15.10
C TYR A 195 -15.33 -26.40 14.13
N GLY A 196 -15.36 -27.67 14.56
CA GLY A 196 -15.74 -28.82 13.74
C GLY A 196 -14.97 -28.97 12.44
N PHE A 197 -13.74 -28.54 12.42
CA PHE A 197 -12.79 -28.75 11.33
C PHE A 197 -12.05 -30.06 11.54
N GLU A 198 -12.77 -31.16 11.48
CA GLU A 198 -12.23 -32.51 11.71
C GLU A 198 -11.10 -32.92 10.74
N ASN A 199 -10.82 -32.07 9.73
CA ASN A 199 -9.81 -32.32 8.70
C ASN A 199 -8.92 -31.11 8.36
N LEU A 200 -9.02 -30.02 9.07
CA LEU A 200 -8.09 -28.90 8.92
C LEU A 200 -7.08 -29.02 10.04
N ASN A 201 -5.82 -29.12 9.66
CA ASN A 201 -4.62 -29.31 10.48
C ASN A 201 -4.75 -28.95 11.96
N ASP A 202 -4.01 -29.65 12.81
CA ASP A 202 -3.99 -29.61 14.28
C ASP A 202 -3.92 -28.25 14.97
N ASN A 203 -3.81 -27.15 14.21
CA ASN A 203 -3.64 -25.79 14.70
C ASN A 203 -4.81 -25.22 15.50
N GLN A 204 -5.97 -25.87 15.44
CA GLN A 204 -7.12 -25.48 16.26
C GLN A 204 -7.33 -26.38 17.48
N ALA A 205 -6.56 -27.44 17.61
CA ALA A 205 -6.59 -28.28 18.80
C ALA A 205 -6.19 -27.52 20.07
N GLY A 206 -5.35 -26.48 19.93
CA GLY A 206 -4.92 -25.58 20.98
C GLY A 206 -5.71 -24.28 21.11
N ALA A 207 -6.80 -24.09 20.37
CA ALA A 207 -7.55 -22.83 20.39
C ALA A 207 -8.05 -22.47 21.79
N GLU A 208 -7.77 -21.23 22.22
CA GLU A 208 -8.21 -20.69 23.50
C GLU A 208 -9.39 -19.72 23.31
N ALA A 209 -10.44 -19.90 24.11
CA ALA A 209 -11.62 -19.06 24.04
C ALA A 209 -11.28 -17.59 24.31
N GLY A 210 -11.77 -16.70 23.46
CA GLY A 210 -11.53 -15.25 23.54
C GLY A 210 -10.26 -14.78 22.83
N CYS A 211 -9.46 -15.68 22.23
CA CYS A 211 -8.39 -15.28 21.31
C CYS A 211 -8.99 -14.88 19.95
N ASP A 212 -9.59 -13.70 19.89
CA ASP A 212 -10.32 -13.16 18.75
C ASP A 212 -10.37 -11.62 18.79
N VAL A 213 -10.98 -10.97 17.81
CA VAL A 213 -11.18 -9.51 17.79
C VAL A 213 -12.47 -9.07 18.48
N ASN A 214 -13.21 -9.99 19.09
CA ASN A 214 -14.48 -9.74 19.79
C ASN A 214 -15.51 -8.98 18.93
N ALA A 215 -15.59 -9.33 17.64
CA ALA A 215 -16.42 -8.63 16.66
C ALA A 215 -17.91 -8.63 17.05
N VAL A 216 -18.42 -9.74 17.61
CA VAL A 216 -19.84 -9.86 18.00
C VAL A 216 -20.24 -8.80 19.05
N GLU A 217 -19.35 -8.47 19.97
CA GLU A 217 -19.61 -7.40 20.93
C GLU A 217 -19.43 -6.01 20.28
N ALA A 218 -18.43 -5.85 19.41
CA ALA A 218 -18.18 -4.61 18.69
C ALA A 218 -19.36 -4.22 17.78
N TRP A 219 -20.00 -5.19 17.12
CA TRP A 219 -21.15 -4.97 16.24
C TRP A 219 -22.41 -4.46 16.96
N LYS A 220 -22.49 -4.59 18.29
CA LYS A 220 -23.55 -3.95 19.07
C LYS A 220 -23.42 -2.42 19.10
N THR A 221 -22.23 -1.91 18.79
CA THR A 221 -21.91 -0.48 18.79
C THR A 221 -21.78 0.08 17.37
N CYS A 222 -21.07 -0.64 16.50
CA CYS A 222 -20.79 -0.20 15.13
C CYS A 222 -20.62 -1.42 14.21
N VAL A 223 -21.25 -1.39 13.06
CA VAL A 223 -21.21 -2.45 12.04
C VAL A 223 -20.51 -2.00 10.75
N GLY A 224 -20.05 -0.77 10.72
CA GLY A 224 -19.50 -0.08 9.56
C GLY A 224 -20.29 1.20 9.25
N ASP A 225 -19.78 1.96 8.27
CA ASP A 225 -20.42 3.18 7.77
C ASP A 225 -20.08 3.32 6.27
N PRO A 226 -21.05 3.54 5.39
CA PRO A 226 -20.83 3.61 3.94
C PRO A 226 -20.02 4.84 3.49
N SER A 227 -19.83 5.83 4.35
CA SER A 227 -18.93 6.96 4.11
C SER A 227 -17.46 6.60 4.26
N ILE A 228 -17.16 5.45 4.88
CA ILE A 228 -15.80 4.94 5.03
C ILE A 228 -15.46 4.09 3.81
N ILE A 229 -14.44 4.51 3.05
CA ILE A 229 -13.92 3.76 1.90
C ILE A 229 -12.57 3.15 2.30
N VAL A 230 -12.47 1.82 2.10
CA VAL A 230 -11.23 1.06 2.31
C VAL A 230 -10.69 0.68 0.93
N ALA A 231 -9.51 1.18 0.58
CA ALA A 231 -8.81 0.79 -0.63
C ALA A 231 -8.00 -0.49 -0.35
N VAL A 232 -8.28 -1.53 -1.11
CA VAL A 232 -7.57 -2.81 -1.08
C VAL A 232 -6.54 -2.80 -2.21
N LEU A 233 -5.26 -2.63 -1.84
CA LEU A 233 -4.12 -2.70 -2.75
C LEU A 233 -3.60 -4.13 -2.78
N ASP A 234 -4.09 -4.94 -3.72
CA ASP A 234 -3.85 -6.40 -3.74
C ASP A 234 -4.05 -6.99 -5.15
N GLU A 235 -4.30 -8.32 -5.26
CA GLU A 235 -4.96 -8.87 -6.43
C GLU A 235 -6.33 -8.21 -6.62
N GLY A 236 -6.89 -8.26 -7.82
CA GLY A 236 -8.22 -7.70 -8.08
C GLY A 236 -9.30 -8.33 -7.19
N VAL A 237 -10.21 -7.50 -6.74
CA VAL A 237 -11.38 -7.93 -5.96
C VAL A 237 -12.49 -8.37 -6.93
N MET A 238 -13.08 -9.53 -6.69
CA MET A 238 -14.27 -9.99 -7.41
C MET A 238 -15.48 -9.11 -7.04
N TYR A 239 -15.57 -7.93 -7.63
CA TYR A 239 -16.61 -6.94 -7.33
C TYR A 239 -18.04 -7.42 -7.62
N THR A 240 -18.19 -8.50 -8.41
CA THR A 240 -19.47 -9.16 -8.68
C THR A 240 -19.80 -10.27 -7.68
N HIS A 241 -18.91 -10.55 -6.71
CA HIS A 241 -19.17 -11.58 -5.71
C HIS A 241 -20.44 -11.23 -4.90
N PRO A 242 -21.43 -12.13 -4.78
CA PRO A 242 -22.74 -11.79 -4.19
C PRO A 242 -22.64 -11.29 -2.74
N ASP A 243 -21.60 -11.69 -2.02
CA ASP A 243 -21.34 -11.30 -0.65
C ASP A 243 -20.51 -9.99 -0.52
N LEU A 244 -19.98 -9.46 -1.62
CA LEU A 244 -19.19 -8.23 -1.66
C LEU A 244 -19.88 -7.11 -2.43
N ALA A 245 -20.62 -7.44 -3.48
CA ALA A 245 -21.21 -6.47 -4.39
C ALA A 245 -22.01 -5.35 -3.68
N PRO A 246 -22.75 -5.59 -2.57
CA PRO A 246 -23.47 -4.52 -1.85
C PRO A 246 -22.52 -3.48 -1.22
N ASN A 247 -21.29 -3.88 -0.89
CA ASN A 247 -20.31 -3.08 -0.19
C ASN A 247 -19.15 -2.61 -1.10
N MET A 248 -19.27 -2.79 -2.41
CA MET A 248 -18.30 -2.21 -3.33
C MET A 248 -18.48 -0.69 -3.42
N TRP A 249 -17.35 0.01 -3.48
CA TRP A 249 -17.32 1.42 -3.84
C TRP A 249 -17.73 1.60 -5.29
N CYS A 250 -18.40 2.71 -5.57
CA CYS A 250 -18.75 3.12 -6.92
C CYS A 250 -18.28 4.54 -7.15
N ASN A 251 -17.41 4.73 -8.14
CA ASN A 251 -17.02 6.05 -8.61
C ASN A 251 -18.27 6.78 -9.16
N PRO A 252 -18.67 7.91 -8.59
CA PRO A 252 -19.87 8.61 -9.04
C PRO A 252 -19.73 9.22 -10.44
N GLY A 253 -18.50 9.35 -10.95
CA GLY A 253 -18.22 9.85 -12.29
C GLY A 253 -18.32 8.79 -13.38
N GLU A 254 -18.37 7.50 -13.01
CA GLU A 254 -18.33 6.38 -13.94
C GLU A 254 -19.65 5.63 -13.99
N THR A 255 -19.93 4.94 -15.10
CA THR A 255 -21.17 4.18 -15.30
C THR A 255 -20.95 2.70 -15.48
N THR A 256 -19.79 2.29 -16.00
CA THR A 256 -19.49 0.90 -16.34
C THR A 256 -18.04 0.58 -16.06
N GLN A 257 -17.78 -0.50 -15.32
CA GLN A 257 -16.44 -0.99 -15.06
C GLN A 257 -15.74 -1.38 -16.36
N GLY A 258 -14.52 -0.87 -16.57
CA GLY A 258 -13.70 -1.16 -17.76
C GLY A 258 -14.14 -0.47 -19.03
N GLU A 259 -15.06 0.49 -18.97
CA GLU A 259 -15.42 1.33 -20.10
C GLU A 259 -14.21 2.19 -20.54
N LYS A 260 -14.08 2.44 -21.85
CA LYS A 260 -13.04 3.33 -22.38
C LYS A 260 -13.52 4.79 -22.36
N ALA A 261 -13.94 5.24 -21.21
CA ALA A 261 -14.31 6.61 -20.91
C ALA A 261 -13.78 6.96 -19.53
N ASP A 262 -13.37 8.18 -19.36
CA ASP A 262 -12.94 8.78 -18.10
C ASP A 262 -13.98 9.87 -17.82
N GLY A 263 -15.01 9.49 -17.07
CA GLY A 263 -16.21 10.30 -16.88
C GLY A 263 -16.02 11.46 -15.91
N ASP A 264 -15.10 11.34 -14.98
CA ASP A 264 -14.77 12.38 -14.00
C ASP A 264 -13.47 13.16 -14.32
N GLY A 265 -12.72 12.71 -15.35
CA GLY A 265 -11.49 13.37 -15.79
C GLY A 265 -10.31 13.19 -14.84
N ASN A 266 -10.30 12.08 -14.05
CA ASN A 266 -9.27 11.79 -13.07
C ASN A 266 -8.01 11.15 -13.69
N GLY A 267 -8.07 10.73 -14.97
CA GLY A 267 -7.02 10.07 -15.73
C GLY A 267 -7.07 8.55 -15.71
N TYR A 268 -8.17 7.95 -15.20
CA TYR A 268 -8.39 6.50 -15.08
C TYR A 268 -9.70 6.09 -15.75
N GLU A 269 -9.62 5.54 -16.96
CA GLU A 269 -10.79 5.16 -17.76
C GLU A 269 -11.55 3.98 -17.13
N GLY A 270 -12.85 4.12 -16.90
CA GLY A 270 -13.77 3.05 -16.52
C GLY A 270 -13.53 2.45 -15.14
N ASP A 271 -13.15 3.25 -14.18
CA ASP A 271 -12.77 2.87 -12.81
C ASP A 271 -13.93 2.81 -11.81
N LEU A 272 -15.11 2.30 -12.24
CA LEU A 272 -16.33 2.28 -11.42
C LEU A 272 -16.16 1.69 -10.02
N HIS A 273 -15.43 0.57 -9.88
CA HIS A 273 -15.17 -0.09 -8.58
C HIS A 273 -13.71 -0.03 -8.16
N GLY A 274 -12.91 0.75 -8.88
CA GLY A 274 -11.46 0.85 -8.75
C GLY A 274 -10.76 0.57 -10.07
N TYR A 275 -9.44 0.36 -10.03
CA TYR A 275 -8.61 0.34 -11.22
C TYR A 275 -7.55 -0.78 -11.18
N ASN A 276 -7.22 -1.34 -12.34
CA ASN A 276 -6.15 -2.31 -12.54
C ASN A 276 -4.86 -1.56 -12.96
N PHE A 277 -3.98 -1.33 -12.01
CA PHE A 277 -2.70 -0.63 -12.22
C PHE A 277 -1.64 -1.49 -12.89
N VAL A 278 -1.83 -2.82 -12.95
CA VAL A 278 -0.92 -3.73 -13.66
C VAL A 278 -1.07 -3.57 -15.17
N GLU A 279 -2.30 -3.47 -15.65
CA GLU A 279 -2.65 -3.36 -17.05
C GLU A 279 -3.01 -1.92 -17.48
N GLU A 280 -2.98 -0.98 -16.54
CA GLU A 280 -3.38 0.42 -16.75
C GLU A 280 -4.76 0.53 -17.40
N SER A 281 -5.75 -0.15 -16.82
CA SER A 281 -7.12 -0.18 -17.32
C SER A 281 -8.14 -0.31 -16.20
N GLY A 282 -9.39 0.14 -16.45
CA GLY A 282 -10.52 -0.10 -15.56
C GLY A 282 -10.95 -1.59 -15.49
N ASN A 283 -10.36 -2.48 -16.28
CA ASN A 283 -10.72 -3.89 -16.29
C ASN A 283 -10.06 -4.65 -15.14
N ILE A 284 -10.74 -4.71 -13.99
CA ILE A 284 -10.28 -5.47 -12.82
C ILE A 284 -10.44 -6.96 -13.07
N THR A 285 -9.37 -7.74 -12.84
CA THR A 285 -9.33 -9.19 -12.99
C THR A 285 -9.05 -9.85 -11.63
N TRP A 286 -9.56 -11.04 -11.38
CA TRP A 286 -9.42 -11.77 -10.10
C TRP A 286 -9.25 -13.28 -10.26
N SER A 287 -9.11 -13.75 -11.49
CA SER A 287 -9.03 -15.17 -11.83
C SER A 287 -7.97 -15.46 -12.90
N ASP A 288 -6.99 -14.58 -13.02
CA ASP A 288 -5.86 -14.79 -13.93
C ASP A 288 -5.07 -16.03 -13.50
N ALA A 289 -4.36 -16.64 -14.44
CA ALA A 289 -3.52 -17.78 -14.11
C ALA A 289 -2.52 -17.40 -13.01
N ASN A 290 -2.54 -18.16 -11.91
CA ASN A 290 -1.77 -17.93 -10.67
C ASN A 290 -2.30 -16.82 -9.73
N ASP A 291 -3.47 -16.25 -9.96
CA ASP A 291 -4.15 -15.53 -8.90
C ASP A 291 -4.61 -16.50 -7.82
N SER A 292 -4.44 -16.11 -6.58
CA SER A 292 -4.86 -16.89 -5.42
C SER A 292 -6.29 -16.58 -4.96
N GLY A 293 -6.84 -15.45 -5.42
CA GLY A 293 -8.06 -14.83 -4.92
C GLY A 293 -7.85 -14.08 -3.60
N HIS A 294 -6.60 -13.76 -3.27
CA HIS A 294 -6.21 -13.12 -2.03
C HIS A 294 -6.91 -11.78 -1.85
N GLY A 295 -6.90 -10.89 -2.86
CA GLY A 295 -7.58 -9.58 -2.77
C GLY A 295 -9.09 -9.70 -2.53
N THR A 296 -9.75 -10.71 -3.11
CA THR A 296 -11.17 -10.99 -2.84
C THR A 296 -11.38 -11.47 -1.39
N HIS A 297 -10.49 -12.32 -0.87
CA HIS A 297 -10.54 -12.80 0.50
C HIS A 297 -10.31 -11.66 1.50
N VAL A 298 -9.32 -10.81 1.26
CA VAL A 298 -9.05 -9.61 2.06
C VAL A 298 -10.27 -8.69 2.09
N ALA A 299 -10.86 -8.39 0.92
CA ALA A 299 -12.08 -7.59 0.83
C ALA A 299 -13.24 -8.22 1.62
N GLY A 300 -13.37 -9.57 1.58
CA GLY A 300 -14.37 -10.31 2.36
C GLY A 300 -14.16 -10.16 3.86
N THR A 301 -12.94 -10.25 4.35
CA THR A 301 -12.62 -10.03 5.77
C THR A 301 -12.99 -8.62 6.22
N ILE A 302 -12.81 -7.62 5.36
CA ILE A 302 -13.17 -6.24 5.68
C ILE A 302 -14.69 -6.03 5.66
N ALA A 303 -15.36 -6.46 4.57
CA ALA A 303 -16.69 -5.97 4.24
C ALA A 303 -17.62 -6.98 3.53
N ALA A 304 -17.42 -8.30 3.68
CA ALA A 304 -18.48 -9.24 3.30
C ALA A 304 -19.78 -8.83 4.01
N ALA A 305 -20.91 -8.84 3.28
CA ALA A 305 -22.15 -8.26 3.78
C ALA A 305 -22.74 -9.12 4.90
N ASN A 306 -22.75 -8.60 6.12
CA ASN A 306 -23.28 -9.32 7.29
C ASN A 306 -24.79 -9.49 7.23
N ASN A 307 -25.29 -10.57 7.80
CA ASN A 307 -26.73 -10.86 7.94
C ASN A 307 -27.48 -10.94 6.61
N ASN A 308 -26.82 -11.30 5.52
CA ASN A 308 -27.43 -11.48 4.21
C ASN A 308 -27.82 -12.95 3.93
N GLY A 309 -27.45 -13.88 4.83
CA GLY A 309 -27.78 -15.31 4.75
C GLY A 309 -26.93 -16.09 3.75
N ILE A 310 -25.84 -15.51 3.24
CA ILE A 310 -24.90 -16.17 2.32
C ILE A 310 -23.45 -15.94 2.80
N GLY A 311 -22.52 -16.77 2.33
CA GLY A 311 -21.09 -16.57 2.48
C GLY A 311 -20.61 -16.44 3.93
N VAL A 312 -19.91 -15.35 4.21
CA VAL A 312 -19.20 -15.05 5.46
C VAL A 312 -19.55 -13.64 5.96
N SER A 313 -19.11 -13.29 7.18
CA SER A 313 -19.25 -11.93 7.69
C SER A 313 -17.96 -11.13 7.51
N GLY A 314 -18.05 -9.83 7.25
CA GLY A 314 -16.94 -8.88 7.27
C GLY A 314 -16.88 -8.10 8.59
N VAL A 315 -15.69 -7.64 9.00
CA VAL A 315 -15.52 -6.83 10.24
C VAL A 315 -16.45 -5.61 10.22
N ALA A 316 -16.60 -4.98 9.06
CA ALA A 316 -17.42 -3.79 8.85
C ALA A 316 -18.43 -3.99 7.71
N GLY A 317 -19.00 -5.20 7.60
CA GLY A 317 -19.90 -5.63 6.54
C GLY A 317 -21.33 -5.09 6.64
N GLY A 318 -21.65 -4.31 7.67
CA GLY A 318 -22.99 -3.78 7.91
C GLY A 318 -23.83 -4.69 8.80
N ASP A 319 -25.15 -4.47 8.81
CA ASP A 319 -26.12 -5.19 9.65
C ASP A 319 -27.16 -5.97 8.85
N GLY A 320 -27.00 -6.09 7.53
CA GLY A 320 -27.97 -6.69 6.61
C GLY A 320 -28.93 -5.69 6.00
N THR A 321 -28.96 -4.45 6.49
CA THR A 321 -29.71 -3.40 5.79
C THR A 321 -28.90 -2.84 4.62
N PRO A 322 -29.57 -2.39 3.55
CA PRO A 322 -28.84 -1.80 2.41
C PRO A 322 -27.95 -0.64 2.81
N ASN A 323 -26.73 -0.61 2.31
CA ASN A 323 -25.78 0.49 2.50
C ASN A 323 -25.42 0.76 3.97
N SER A 324 -25.22 -0.28 4.78
CA SER A 324 -24.83 -0.18 6.20
C SER A 324 -23.36 -0.55 6.47
N GLY A 325 -22.67 -1.20 5.52
CA GLY A 325 -21.25 -1.53 5.60
C GLY A 325 -20.33 -0.46 5.01
N VAL A 326 -19.03 -0.58 5.27
CA VAL A 326 -17.99 0.22 4.61
C VAL A 326 -17.93 -0.09 3.12
N LYS A 327 -17.25 0.74 2.33
CA LYS A 327 -17.08 0.55 0.89
C LYS A 327 -15.68 0.08 0.53
N ILE A 328 -15.59 -0.92 -0.34
CA ILE A 328 -14.33 -1.49 -0.85
C ILE A 328 -14.01 -0.88 -2.21
N MET A 329 -12.84 -0.25 -2.31
CA MET A 329 -12.25 0.20 -3.56
C MET A 329 -11.14 -0.79 -3.97
N SER A 330 -11.24 -1.40 -5.17
CA SER A 330 -10.26 -2.35 -5.67
C SER A 330 -9.14 -1.63 -6.40
N CYS A 331 -7.97 -1.56 -5.79
CA CYS A 331 -6.75 -1.05 -6.41
C CYS A 331 -5.87 -2.25 -6.78
N GLN A 332 -6.08 -2.83 -7.97
CA GLN A 332 -5.36 -4.04 -8.38
C GLN A 332 -3.92 -3.73 -8.72
N ILE A 333 -2.99 -4.27 -7.92
CA ILE A 333 -1.54 -4.12 -8.08
C ILE A 333 -0.83 -5.44 -8.38
N PHE A 334 -1.55 -6.56 -8.31
CA PHE A 334 -1.11 -7.89 -8.73
C PHE A 334 -2.11 -8.54 -9.68
N SER A 335 -1.60 -9.24 -10.72
CA SER A 335 -2.39 -9.96 -11.71
C SER A 335 -1.61 -11.16 -12.20
N GLY A 336 -2.03 -12.37 -11.87
CA GLY A 336 -1.30 -13.60 -12.19
C GLY A 336 0.14 -13.56 -11.67
N GLN A 337 1.12 -13.68 -12.56
CA GLN A 337 2.54 -13.54 -12.22
C GLN A 337 3.05 -12.08 -12.26
N ASN A 338 2.22 -11.15 -12.70
CA ASN A 338 2.62 -9.77 -12.86
C ASN A 338 2.32 -8.94 -11.60
N SER A 339 3.10 -7.91 -11.42
CA SER A 339 2.88 -6.87 -10.42
C SER A 339 3.15 -5.49 -11.03
N VAL A 340 2.66 -4.46 -10.38
CA VAL A 340 2.98 -3.08 -10.74
C VAL A 340 4.45 -2.78 -10.45
N THR A 341 4.95 -1.76 -11.12
CA THR A 341 6.20 -1.10 -10.75
C THR A 341 5.97 -0.13 -9.58
N LEU A 342 7.03 0.36 -8.96
CA LEU A 342 6.95 1.40 -7.91
C LEU A 342 6.19 2.65 -8.36
N ALA A 343 6.29 3.03 -9.65
CA ALA A 343 5.47 4.11 -10.18
C ALA A 343 3.97 3.77 -10.22
N GLY A 344 3.64 2.51 -10.57
CA GLY A 344 2.25 2.02 -10.58
C GLY A 344 1.66 1.94 -9.17
N GLU A 345 2.44 1.45 -8.22
CA GLU A 345 2.08 1.40 -6.80
C GLU A 345 1.82 2.80 -6.24
N ALA A 346 2.75 3.74 -6.44
CA ALA A 346 2.58 5.13 -5.99
C ALA A 346 1.32 5.77 -6.60
N ARG A 347 1.00 5.45 -7.87
CA ARG A 347 -0.26 5.88 -8.50
C ARG A 347 -1.47 5.27 -7.81
N ALA A 348 -1.43 3.98 -7.44
CA ALA A 348 -2.54 3.30 -6.76
C ALA A 348 -2.79 3.93 -5.37
N ILE A 349 -1.74 4.23 -4.62
CA ILE A 349 -1.83 4.91 -3.32
C ILE A 349 -2.45 6.31 -3.46
N LYS A 350 -1.97 7.09 -4.41
CA LYS A 350 -2.51 8.44 -4.66
C LYS A 350 -3.96 8.39 -5.15
N TYR A 351 -4.27 7.49 -6.09
CA TYR A 351 -5.62 7.26 -6.60
C TYR A 351 -6.61 6.98 -5.46
N ALA A 352 -6.24 6.09 -4.53
CA ALA A 352 -7.06 5.78 -3.36
C ALA A 352 -7.38 7.04 -2.54
N ALA A 353 -6.37 7.88 -2.25
CA ALA A 353 -6.55 9.14 -1.53
C ALA A 353 -7.46 10.13 -2.29
N ASP A 354 -7.26 10.25 -3.60
CA ASP A 354 -7.97 11.20 -4.44
C ASP A 354 -9.45 10.84 -4.62
N ASN A 355 -9.76 9.55 -4.59
CA ASN A 355 -11.12 9.02 -4.70
C ASN A 355 -11.78 8.77 -3.33
N GLY A 356 -11.24 9.33 -2.26
CA GLY A 356 -11.89 9.40 -0.95
C GLY A 356 -11.70 8.20 -0.05
N ALA A 357 -10.82 7.24 -0.39
CA ALA A 357 -10.44 6.20 0.55
C ALA A 357 -9.73 6.81 1.77
N VAL A 358 -10.08 6.35 2.97
CA VAL A 358 -9.50 6.80 4.24
C VAL A 358 -8.70 5.70 4.94
N ILE A 359 -8.83 4.47 4.49
CA ILE A 359 -8.03 3.33 4.93
C ILE A 359 -7.38 2.69 3.71
N LEU A 360 -6.08 2.47 3.79
CA LEU A 360 -5.29 1.73 2.82
C LEU A 360 -4.95 0.38 3.43
N GLN A 361 -5.39 -0.71 2.80
CA GLN A 361 -5.08 -2.06 3.21
C GLN A 361 -4.02 -2.65 2.27
N CYS A 362 -2.89 -3.10 2.84
CA CYS A 362 -1.70 -3.52 2.12
C CYS A 362 -1.16 -4.83 2.68
N SER A 363 -1.29 -5.93 1.91
CA SER A 363 -0.72 -7.24 2.23
C SER A 363 0.49 -7.52 1.33
N TRP A 364 1.41 -6.57 1.27
CA TRP A 364 2.64 -6.61 0.46
C TRP A 364 3.72 -5.74 1.10
N GLY A 365 4.96 -5.88 0.63
CA GLY A 365 6.10 -5.12 1.10
C GLY A 365 7.42 -5.73 0.65
N TYR A 366 8.51 -5.21 1.19
CA TYR A 366 9.83 -5.82 1.06
C TYR A 366 9.95 -6.93 2.12
N ASN A 367 10.97 -7.79 1.99
CA ASN A 367 11.28 -8.70 3.09
C ASN A 367 11.84 -7.92 4.29
N SER A 368 11.70 -8.48 5.49
CA SER A 368 12.39 -7.94 6.66
C SER A 368 13.90 -7.84 6.43
N SER A 369 14.54 -6.86 7.05
CA SER A 369 16.00 -6.74 7.05
C SER A 369 16.71 -7.88 7.79
N GLU A 370 15.99 -8.58 8.66
CA GLU A 370 16.47 -9.74 9.40
C GLU A 370 16.05 -11.08 8.77
N SER A 371 15.42 -11.04 7.60
CA SER A 371 15.07 -12.26 6.86
C SER A 371 16.33 -13.03 6.45
N SER A 372 16.21 -14.36 6.46
CA SER A 372 17.37 -15.24 6.23
C SER A 372 17.55 -15.55 4.74
N GLU A 373 18.72 -15.21 4.20
CA GLU A 373 19.13 -15.66 2.86
C GLU A 373 19.18 -17.20 2.74
N LEU A 374 19.43 -17.90 3.86
CA LEU A 374 19.38 -19.35 3.90
C LEU A 374 17.97 -19.90 3.66
N SER A 375 16.96 -19.11 3.95
CA SER A 375 15.56 -19.42 3.68
C SER A 375 15.09 -18.92 2.30
N GLY A 376 16.01 -18.36 1.50
CA GLY A 376 15.71 -17.88 0.13
C GLY A 376 15.18 -16.45 0.07
N TYR A 377 15.19 -15.72 1.17
CA TYR A 377 14.79 -14.32 1.21
C TYR A 377 15.96 -13.37 0.98
N THR A 378 15.75 -12.30 0.22
CA THR A 378 16.68 -11.19 0.14
C THR A 378 16.27 -10.14 1.16
N PRO A 379 17.14 -9.79 2.15
CA PRO A 379 16.82 -8.77 3.12
C PRO A 379 16.44 -7.44 2.49
N GLY A 380 15.42 -6.80 3.03
CA GLY A 380 14.96 -5.48 2.65
C GLY A 380 15.64 -4.36 3.44
N PRO A 381 15.15 -3.12 3.36
CA PRO A 381 15.67 -1.98 4.11
C PRO A 381 15.63 -2.22 5.62
N ALA A 382 16.73 -1.87 6.31
CA ALA A 382 16.85 -2.07 7.76
C ALA A 382 16.30 -0.90 8.58
N THR A 383 16.18 0.29 7.99
CA THR A 383 15.77 1.50 8.69
C THR A 383 14.83 2.34 7.82
N GLU A 384 13.98 3.15 8.46
CA GLU A 384 13.13 4.12 7.78
C GLU A 384 13.95 5.08 6.89
N LYS A 385 15.14 5.47 7.35
CA LYS A 385 16.02 6.32 6.55
C LYS A 385 16.47 5.63 5.27
N GLU A 386 16.95 4.40 5.37
CA GLU A 386 17.41 3.60 4.22
C GLU A 386 16.25 3.37 3.23
N TRP A 387 15.07 2.99 3.74
CA TRP A 387 13.88 2.83 2.92
C TRP A 387 13.50 4.15 2.22
N ALA A 388 13.46 5.27 2.93
CA ALA A 388 13.12 6.58 2.38
C ALA A 388 14.14 7.10 1.36
N GLU A 389 15.42 6.71 1.48
CA GLU A 389 16.47 7.07 0.52
C GLU A 389 16.42 6.16 -0.72
N THR A 390 16.06 4.89 -0.56
CA THR A 390 15.98 3.91 -1.65
C THR A 390 14.68 4.02 -2.43
N TYR A 391 13.55 4.25 -1.73
CA TYR A 391 12.20 4.27 -2.28
C TYR A 391 11.46 5.58 -1.99
N PRO A 392 12.04 6.73 -2.35
CA PRO A 392 11.48 8.04 -2.00
C PRO A 392 10.11 8.33 -2.63
N LEU A 393 9.80 7.78 -3.81
CA LEU A 393 8.49 7.95 -4.44
C LEU A 393 7.39 7.24 -3.65
N GLU A 394 7.62 6.00 -3.23
CA GLU A 394 6.70 5.21 -2.39
C GLU A 394 6.40 5.94 -1.08
N LYS A 395 7.47 6.40 -0.40
CA LYS A 395 7.32 7.18 0.83
C LYS A 395 6.50 8.45 0.63
N GLU A 396 6.76 9.20 -0.44
CA GLU A 396 6.02 10.44 -0.72
C GLU A 396 4.55 10.16 -1.08
N ALA A 397 4.25 9.05 -1.76
CA ALA A 397 2.88 8.62 -2.03
C ALA A 397 2.13 8.23 -0.74
N LEU A 398 2.79 7.50 0.16
CA LEU A 398 2.23 7.17 1.48
C LEU A 398 2.03 8.42 2.34
N ASP A 399 3.01 9.33 2.38
CA ASP A 399 2.84 10.61 3.07
C ASP A 399 1.67 11.44 2.48
N TYR A 400 1.48 11.38 1.15
CA TYR A 400 0.33 12.02 0.52
C TYR A 400 -0.99 11.40 0.99
N PHE A 401 -1.11 10.07 1.00
CA PHE A 401 -2.30 9.37 1.50
C PHE A 401 -2.59 9.74 2.95
N ILE A 402 -1.58 9.62 3.82
CA ILE A 402 -1.72 9.88 5.26
C ILE A 402 -2.16 11.33 5.55
N ASN A 403 -1.68 12.28 4.77
CA ASN A 403 -1.95 13.70 5.01
C ASN A 403 -3.18 14.25 4.25
N ASN A 404 -3.60 13.61 3.15
CA ASN A 404 -4.61 14.19 2.25
C ASN A 404 -5.82 13.29 1.99
N ALA A 405 -5.79 12.00 2.36
CA ALA A 405 -6.94 11.12 2.21
C ALA A 405 -8.13 11.61 3.06
N GLY A 406 -9.34 11.32 2.62
CA GLY A 406 -10.56 11.74 3.33
C GLY A 406 -10.86 13.24 3.29
N SER A 407 -9.90 14.09 3.02
CA SER A 407 -10.08 15.54 2.85
C SER A 407 -10.36 15.85 1.37
N PRO A 408 -11.35 16.67 1.03
CA PRO A 408 -12.24 17.50 1.86
C PRO A 408 -13.56 16.82 2.26
N ASN A 409 -13.70 15.49 2.10
CA ASN A 409 -14.98 14.80 2.30
C ASN A 409 -15.42 14.73 3.78
N GLY A 410 -14.58 15.16 4.71
CA GLY A 410 -14.96 15.43 6.09
C GLY A 410 -15.20 14.19 6.98
N VAL A 411 -14.93 12.97 6.49
CA VAL A 411 -15.10 11.75 7.29
C VAL A 411 -14.02 11.65 8.35
N ILE A 412 -12.76 11.75 7.91
CA ILE A 412 -11.58 11.93 8.76
C ILE A 412 -10.61 12.89 8.06
N ASP A 413 -9.72 13.49 8.82
CA ASP A 413 -8.64 14.33 8.31
C ASP A 413 -7.37 13.48 8.17
N GLY A 414 -6.96 13.22 6.94
CA GLY A 414 -5.90 12.30 6.62
C GLY A 414 -6.36 10.84 6.47
N GLY A 415 -5.41 9.92 6.24
CA GLY A 415 -5.66 8.50 6.03
C GLY A 415 -4.85 7.60 6.95
N ILE A 416 -5.29 6.35 7.07
CA ILE A 416 -4.62 5.30 7.85
C ILE A 416 -4.13 4.24 6.87
N ALA A 417 -2.81 4.02 6.80
CA ALA A 417 -2.20 2.97 6.02
C ALA A 417 -1.89 1.76 6.92
N VAL A 418 -2.45 0.60 6.59
CA VAL A 418 -2.34 -0.65 7.35
C VAL A 418 -1.61 -1.68 6.52
N PHE A 419 -0.53 -2.23 7.06
CA PHE A 419 0.32 -3.21 6.41
C PHE A 419 0.44 -4.49 7.23
N ALA A 420 0.60 -5.62 6.54
CA ALA A 420 1.09 -6.84 7.16
C ALA A 420 2.54 -6.63 7.64
N ALA A 421 2.89 -7.23 8.78
CA ALA A 421 4.25 -7.15 9.33
C ALA A 421 5.28 -7.90 8.47
N GLY A 422 4.87 -8.98 7.81
CA GLY A 422 5.69 -9.88 7.02
C GLY A 422 5.51 -11.35 7.44
N ASN A 423 6.07 -12.26 6.64
CA ASN A 423 5.88 -13.71 6.78
C ASN A 423 7.22 -14.49 6.79
N GLU A 424 8.31 -13.84 7.20
CA GLU A 424 9.65 -14.39 7.17
C GLU A 424 10.13 -14.93 8.54
N TYR A 425 9.25 -14.86 9.59
CA TYR A 425 9.62 -15.16 10.98
C TYR A 425 10.83 -14.34 11.42
N ALA A 426 10.82 -13.07 11.13
CA ALA A 426 11.96 -12.18 11.35
C ALA A 426 11.71 -11.19 12.50
N GLY A 427 12.82 -10.72 13.13
CA GLY A 427 12.78 -9.87 14.32
C GLY A 427 12.35 -8.41 14.09
N ASN A 428 12.15 -8.00 12.83
CA ASN A 428 11.64 -6.70 12.46
C ASN A 428 10.58 -6.84 11.37
N PRO A 429 9.48 -6.06 11.41
CA PRO A 429 8.52 -6.02 10.32
C PRO A 429 9.15 -5.41 9.06
N ALA A 430 8.61 -5.81 7.91
CA ALA A 430 9.04 -5.31 6.61
C ALA A 430 8.57 -3.86 6.35
N PHE A 431 9.34 -3.10 5.55
CA PHE A 431 8.87 -1.86 4.97
C PHE A 431 7.95 -2.14 3.76
N PRO A 432 6.95 -1.29 3.52
CA PRO A 432 6.58 -0.03 4.20
C PRO A 432 5.89 -0.18 5.55
N GLY A 433 5.49 -1.39 5.97
CA GLY A 433 4.78 -1.64 7.24
C GLY A 433 5.52 -1.11 8.48
N ALA A 434 6.86 -1.17 8.47
CA ALA A 434 7.71 -0.64 9.52
C ALA A 434 7.83 0.90 9.54
N TYR A 435 7.21 1.62 8.59
CA TYR A 435 7.20 3.08 8.59
C TYR A 435 6.43 3.60 9.80
N SER A 436 7.04 4.53 10.55
CA SER A 436 6.51 5.03 11.82
C SER A 436 5.12 5.67 11.76
N LYS A 437 4.63 6.01 10.56
CA LYS A 437 3.28 6.54 10.34
C LYS A 437 2.27 5.49 9.85
N CYS A 438 2.71 4.26 9.62
CA CYS A 438 1.85 3.15 9.23
C CYS A 438 1.46 2.29 10.43
N VAL A 439 0.42 1.49 10.26
CA VAL A 439 0.01 0.45 11.21
C VAL A 439 0.56 -0.87 10.72
N SER A 440 1.52 -1.45 11.43
CA SER A 440 2.07 -2.78 11.15
C SER A 440 1.34 -3.84 11.97
N VAL A 441 0.83 -4.88 11.33
CA VAL A 441 0.01 -5.91 11.96
C VAL A 441 0.66 -7.27 11.83
N ALA A 442 1.05 -7.87 12.98
CA ALA A 442 1.53 -9.24 13.06
C ALA A 442 0.38 -10.24 13.22
N SER A 443 0.64 -11.51 12.93
CA SER A 443 -0.34 -12.59 13.00
C SER A 443 -0.30 -13.33 14.34
N LEU A 444 -1.48 -13.63 14.91
CA LEU A 444 -1.66 -14.54 16.04
C LEU A 444 -2.32 -15.84 15.60
N ALA A 445 -1.85 -16.95 16.17
CA ALA A 445 -2.56 -18.22 16.19
C ALA A 445 -3.78 -18.16 17.12
N ALA A 446 -4.62 -19.20 17.09
CA ALA A 446 -5.89 -19.22 17.83
C ALA A 446 -5.75 -19.40 19.37
N ASP A 447 -4.53 -19.46 19.89
CA ASP A 447 -4.16 -19.70 21.28
C ASP A 447 -3.34 -18.57 21.91
N TYR A 448 -3.40 -17.35 21.33
CA TYR A 448 -2.60 -16.19 21.73
C TYR A 448 -1.10 -16.29 21.45
N THR A 449 -0.61 -17.37 20.85
CA THR A 449 0.80 -17.43 20.42
C THR A 449 1.00 -16.68 19.09
N PRO A 450 2.19 -16.14 18.84
CA PRO A 450 2.51 -15.62 17.50
C PRO A 450 2.39 -16.74 16.47
N ALA A 451 1.84 -16.45 15.31
CA ALA A 451 1.86 -17.40 14.18
C ALA A 451 3.31 -17.74 13.81
N CYS A 452 3.57 -19.01 13.44
CA CYS A 452 4.93 -19.50 13.20
C CYS A 452 5.68 -18.79 12.06
N TYR A 453 4.98 -18.07 11.23
CA TYR A 453 5.53 -17.33 10.08
C TYR A 453 5.63 -15.83 10.31
N THR A 454 4.95 -15.27 11.32
CA THR A 454 4.81 -13.82 11.43
C THR A 454 6.12 -13.11 11.77
N ASP A 455 6.36 -11.98 11.16
CA ASP A 455 7.38 -11.07 11.62
C ASP A 455 6.94 -10.39 12.91
N PHE A 456 7.91 -10.03 13.76
CA PHE A 456 7.68 -9.52 15.09
C PHE A 456 8.68 -8.41 15.43
N GLY A 457 8.57 -7.81 16.62
CA GLY A 457 9.54 -6.82 17.10
C GLY A 457 8.92 -5.47 17.46
N SER A 458 9.77 -4.52 17.80
CA SER A 458 9.36 -3.24 18.40
C SER A 458 8.66 -2.29 17.43
N LEU A 459 8.73 -2.53 16.13
CA LEU A 459 8.07 -1.73 15.09
C LEU A 459 6.69 -2.30 14.68
N VAL A 460 6.30 -3.46 15.21
CA VAL A 460 4.92 -3.97 15.08
C VAL A 460 4.00 -3.10 15.94
N THR A 461 2.94 -2.58 15.34
CA THR A 461 1.97 -1.73 16.04
C THR A 461 1.01 -2.55 16.90
N LEU A 462 0.50 -3.65 16.33
CA LEU A 462 -0.42 -4.57 17.00
C LEU A 462 -0.37 -5.96 16.35
N SER A 463 -1.02 -6.93 16.99
CA SER A 463 -1.22 -8.26 16.41
C SER A 463 -2.70 -8.55 16.29
N ALA A 464 -3.07 -9.34 15.28
CA ALA A 464 -4.44 -9.74 15.01
C ALA A 464 -4.52 -11.25 14.70
N PRO A 465 -5.67 -11.90 14.92
CA PRO A 465 -5.88 -13.28 14.56
C PRO A 465 -5.70 -13.50 13.05
N GLY A 466 -4.65 -14.21 12.65
CA GLY A 466 -4.36 -14.55 11.25
C GLY A 466 -4.29 -16.06 11.02
N GLY A 467 -4.16 -16.83 12.09
CA GLY A 467 -4.01 -18.28 12.05
C GLY A 467 -2.56 -18.71 11.99
N ASP A 468 -2.37 -20.01 12.13
CA ASP A 468 -1.09 -20.68 12.00
C ASP A 468 -1.11 -21.63 10.80
N LEU A 469 0.04 -22.12 10.33
CA LEU A 469 0.15 -22.99 9.13
C LEU A 469 -0.29 -24.42 9.42
#